data_135041d3377ad02eb9fd29d023754d1d
#
_entry.id   135041d3377ad02eb9fd29d023754d1d
#
_cell.length_a   1.000
_cell.length_b   1.000
_cell.length_c   1.000
_cell.angle_alpha   90.00
_cell.angle_beta   90.00
_cell.angle_gamma   90.00
#
_symmetry.space_group_name_H-M   'P 1'
#
loop_
_entity.id
_entity.type
_entity.pdbx_description
1 polymer ?
#
loop_
_entity_poly.entity_id
_entity_poly.type
_entity_poly.pdbx_seq_one_letter_code
_entity_poly.pdbx_strand_id
1 'polypeptide(L)'
;SLLWVVALSSLMAVLLQSLCCRLGIATGLDLAQACRRLLPRGWVIPLWLLAEVAIVACDLAELVGTALALQLLFGLPLPVGVLLTAFDTLVLLGLQRFGIRRLEALVISLVALVGACFAVEMLLLRPDVASVLGGLVPRMDSLRNSSQLYLAAGILGATVMPHNLYLHSSLVQTRRWSTGPEMRQRALRFANLDTVIALSLAFLVNASILVLAAG
;
A
#
# COMPACT_ATOMS: atom_id res chain seq x y z
N SER A 1 18.99 2.15 -11.06
CA SER A 1 17.81 1.41 -10.61
C SER A 1 17.29 2.06 -9.32
N LEU A 2 15.96 2.19 -9.18
CA LEU A 2 15.28 2.74 -7.99
C LEU A 2 14.82 1.64 -7.02
N LEU A 3 15.35 0.43 -7.13
CA LEU A 3 14.95 -0.71 -6.30
C LEU A 3 15.20 -0.47 -4.80
N TRP A 4 16.26 0.26 -4.46
CA TRP A 4 16.52 0.68 -3.09
C TRP A 4 15.43 1.61 -2.53
N VAL A 5 14.79 2.43 -3.37
CA VAL A 5 13.66 3.28 -2.95
C VAL A 5 12.45 2.42 -2.62
N VAL A 6 12.17 1.38 -3.43
CA VAL A 6 11.09 0.41 -3.14
C VAL A 6 11.36 -0.32 -1.83
N ALA A 7 12.60 -0.73 -1.57
CA ALA A 7 12.97 -1.39 -0.31
C ALA A 7 12.81 -0.44 0.89
N LEU A 8 13.27 0.80 0.76
CA LEU A 8 13.17 1.81 1.81
C LEU A 8 11.71 2.17 2.11
N SER A 9 10.90 2.40 1.07
CA SER A 9 9.48 2.73 1.23
C SER A 9 8.69 1.57 1.85
N SER A 10 8.99 0.33 1.48
CA SER A 10 8.38 -0.86 2.08
C SER A 10 8.76 -1.00 3.56
N LEU A 11 10.03 -0.75 3.91
CA LEU A 11 10.47 -0.73 5.31
C LEU A 11 9.75 0.36 6.12
N MET A 12 9.63 1.56 5.56
CA MET A 12 8.87 2.66 6.17
C MET A 12 7.39 2.28 6.36
N ALA A 13 6.76 1.65 5.39
CA ALA A 13 5.38 1.18 5.48
C ALA A 13 5.21 0.16 6.62
N VAL A 14 6.11 -0.83 6.73
CA VAL A 14 6.11 -1.82 7.84
C VAL A 14 6.23 -1.12 9.19
N LEU A 15 7.16 -0.19 9.33
CA LEU A 15 7.37 0.54 10.59
C LEU A 15 6.13 1.37 10.97
N LEU A 16 5.59 2.16 10.03
CA LEU A 16 4.45 3.02 10.28
C LEU A 16 3.19 2.23 10.60
N GLN A 17 2.89 1.17 9.83
CA GLN A 17 1.73 0.32 10.10
C GLN A 17 1.87 -0.43 11.43
N SER A 18 3.07 -0.89 11.79
CA SER A 18 3.33 -1.51 13.09
C SER A 18 3.10 -0.52 14.25
N LEU A 19 3.50 0.75 14.08
CA LEU A 19 3.26 1.80 15.07
C LEU A 19 1.77 2.12 15.19
N CYS A 20 1.04 2.22 14.08
CA CYS A 20 -0.41 2.43 14.07
C CYS A 20 -1.15 1.28 14.76
N CYS A 21 -0.73 0.04 14.52
CA CYS A 21 -1.27 -1.14 15.19
C CYS A 21 -1.04 -1.09 16.71
N ARG A 22 0.19 -0.76 17.12
CA ARG A 22 0.52 -0.59 18.55
C ARG A 22 -0.30 0.51 19.21
N LEU A 23 -0.48 1.64 18.50
CA LEU A 23 -1.32 2.74 18.98
C LEU A 23 -2.75 2.25 19.19
N GLY A 24 -3.36 1.60 18.21
CA GLY A 24 -4.73 1.09 18.29
C GLY A 24 -4.95 0.09 19.43
N ILE A 25 -4.03 -0.86 19.62
CA ILE A 25 -4.12 -1.87 20.69
C ILE A 25 -3.85 -1.26 22.08
N ALA A 26 -2.88 -0.35 22.19
CA ALA A 26 -2.48 0.24 23.47
C ALA A 26 -3.50 1.23 24.01
N THR A 27 -4.04 2.09 23.13
CA THR A 27 -4.90 3.20 23.52
C THR A 27 -6.39 2.94 23.32
N GLY A 28 -6.76 1.97 22.47
CA GLY A 28 -8.13 1.77 22.01
C GLY A 28 -8.63 2.90 21.10
N LEU A 29 -7.72 3.74 20.60
CA LEU A 29 -8.02 4.85 19.70
C LEU A 29 -7.43 4.55 18.32
N ASP A 30 -8.15 4.87 17.25
CA ASP A 30 -7.56 4.93 15.92
C ASP A 30 -6.64 6.15 15.77
N LEU A 31 -5.87 6.19 14.71
CA LEU A 31 -4.89 7.26 14.48
C LEU A 31 -5.57 8.64 14.40
N ALA A 32 -6.74 8.75 13.77
CA ALA A 32 -7.47 10.01 13.64
C ALA A 32 -8.00 10.49 15.00
N GLN A 33 -8.55 9.58 15.81
CA GLN A 33 -8.99 9.86 17.17
C GLN A 33 -7.82 10.26 18.07
N ALA A 34 -6.68 9.59 17.94
CA ALA A 34 -5.48 9.93 18.68
C ALA A 34 -4.97 11.32 18.32
N CYS A 35 -4.87 11.65 17.03
CA CYS A 35 -4.51 13.00 16.59
C CYS A 35 -5.46 14.07 17.16
N ARG A 36 -6.78 13.81 17.11
CA ARG A 36 -7.78 14.74 17.62
C ARG A 36 -7.69 14.98 19.12
N ARG A 37 -7.30 13.95 19.90
CA ARG A 37 -7.20 14.04 21.36
C ARG A 37 -5.89 14.61 21.85
N LEU A 38 -4.79 14.29 21.18
CA LEU A 38 -3.44 14.59 21.66
C LEU A 38 -2.87 15.88 21.09
N LEU A 39 -3.34 16.31 19.90
CA LEU A 39 -2.82 17.50 19.24
C LEU A 39 -3.70 18.74 19.50
N PRO A 40 -3.08 19.93 19.58
CA PRO A 40 -3.81 21.19 19.62
C PRO A 40 -4.67 21.35 18.35
N ARG A 41 -5.86 21.96 18.49
CA ARG A 41 -6.80 22.17 17.38
C ARG A 41 -6.18 22.84 16.15
N GLY A 42 -5.19 23.72 16.36
CA GLY A 42 -4.45 24.37 15.25
C GLY A 42 -3.69 23.41 14.34
N TRP A 43 -3.29 22.24 14.83
CA TRP A 43 -2.58 21.21 14.04
C TRP A 43 -3.52 20.13 13.48
N VAL A 44 -4.64 19.89 14.14
CA VAL A 44 -5.59 18.83 13.71
C VAL A 44 -6.19 19.13 12.35
N ILE A 45 -6.62 20.38 12.11
CA ILE A 45 -7.26 20.78 10.85
C ILE A 45 -6.26 20.69 9.66
N PRO A 46 -5.05 21.30 9.73
CA PRO A 46 -4.06 21.14 8.66
C PRO A 46 -3.68 19.69 8.37
N LEU A 47 -3.49 18.86 9.40
CA LEU A 47 -3.17 17.45 9.22
C LEU A 47 -4.31 16.67 8.57
N TRP A 48 -5.54 16.97 8.94
CA TRP A 48 -6.71 16.38 8.30
C TRP A 48 -6.81 16.78 6.82
N LEU A 49 -6.68 18.06 6.51
CA LEU A 49 -6.70 18.54 5.12
C LEU A 49 -5.56 17.89 4.30
N LEU A 50 -4.36 17.78 4.87
CA LEU A 50 -3.24 17.14 4.22
C LEU A 50 -3.51 15.66 3.94
N ALA A 51 -4.13 14.95 4.89
CA ALA A 51 -4.52 13.55 4.71
C ALA A 51 -5.58 13.40 3.62
N GLU A 52 -6.61 14.27 3.58
CA GLU A 52 -7.64 14.26 2.53
C GLU A 52 -7.03 14.49 1.14
N VAL A 53 -6.16 15.50 1.00
CA VAL A 53 -5.45 15.75 -0.27
C VAL A 53 -4.62 14.56 -0.71
N ALA A 54 -3.92 13.92 0.24
CA ALA A 54 -3.12 12.75 -0.06
C ALA A 54 -3.97 11.54 -0.47
N ILE A 55 -5.14 11.33 0.16
CA ILE A 55 -6.08 10.28 -0.20
C ILE A 55 -6.61 10.51 -1.61
N VAL A 56 -7.12 11.71 -1.89
CA VAL A 56 -7.62 12.07 -3.23
C VAL A 56 -6.54 11.89 -4.31
N ALA A 57 -5.29 12.27 -4.02
CA ALA A 57 -4.17 12.08 -4.95
C ALA A 57 -3.90 10.59 -5.22
N CYS A 58 -3.99 9.73 -4.21
CA CYS A 58 -3.86 8.27 -4.37
C CYS A 58 -4.99 7.72 -5.23
N ASP A 59 -6.24 8.07 -4.94
CA ASP A 59 -7.42 7.61 -5.68
C ASP A 59 -7.35 8.03 -7.16
N LEU A 60 -6.93 9.26 -7.43
CA LEU A 60 -6.71 9.74 -8.80
C LEU A 60 -5.60 8.96 -9.51
N ALA A 61 -4.51 8.63 -8.82
CA ALA A 61 -3.41 7.84 -9.38
C ALA A 61 -3.88 6.42 -9.73
N GLU A 62 -4.71 5.79 -8.90
CA GLU A 62 -5.31 4.47 -9.15
C GLU A 62 -6.26 4.51 -10.35
N LEU A 63 -7.15 5.51 -10.41
CA LEU A 63 -8.06 5.69 -11.55
C LEU A 63 -7.32 5.85 -12.87
N VAL A 64 -6.30 6.72 -12.90
CA VAL A 64 -5.51 6.97 -14.11
C VAL A 64 -4.68 5.75 -14.47
N GLY A 65 -4.09 5.07 -13.49
CA GLY A 65 -3.30 3.85 -13.70
C GLY A 65 -4.12 2.74 -14.32
N THR A 66 -5.32 2.48 -13.81
CA THR A 66 -6.24 1.47 -14.35
C THR A 66 -6.74 1.85 -15.75
N ALA A 67 -7.09 3.12 -15.96
CA ALA A 67 -7.51 3.61 -17.27
C ALA A 67 -6.39 3.48 -18.32
N LEU A 68 -5.14 3.76 -17.93
CA LEU A 68 -3.97 3.58 -18.79
C LEU A 68 -3.74 2.09 -19.13
N ALA A 69 -3.89 1.20 -18.16
CA ALA A 69 -3.79 -0.24 -18.38
C ALA A 69 -4.87 -0.73 -19.38
N LEU A 70 -6.11 -0.27 -19.24
CA LEU A 70 -7.20 -0.57 -20.19
C LEU A 70 -6.92 -0.02 -21.59
N GLN A 71 -6.32 1.18 -21.67
CA GLN A 71 -5.90 1.75 -22.97
C GLN A 71 -4.82 0.90 -23.61
N LEU A 72 -3.82 0.46 -22.87
CA LEU A 72 -2.72 -0.35 -23.40
C LEU A 72 -3.16 -1.77 -23.81
N LEU A 73 -4.06 -2.39 -23.04
CA LEU A 73 -4.51 -3.75 -23.29
C LEU A 73 -5.60 -3.84 -24.38
N PHE A 74 -6.55 -2.91 -24.36
CA PHE A 74 -7.76 -2.97 -25.18
C PHE A 74 -7.88 -1.82 -26.19
N GLY A 75 -6.94 -0.87 -26.20
CA GLY A 75 -7.01 0.32 -27.05
C GLY A 75 -8.13 1.30 -26.68
N LEU A 76 -8.68 1.21 -25.48
CA LEU A 76 -9.78 2.06 -25.04
C LEU A 76 -9.30 3.51 -24.85
N PRO A 77 -10.10 4.52 -25.24
CA PRO A 77 -9.76 5.91 -24.93
C PRO A 77 -9.71 6.16 -23.44
N LEU A 78 -8.74 6.96 -22.97
CA LEU A 78 -8.51 7.22 -21.56
C LEU A 78 -9.79 7.65 -20.77
N PRO A 79 -10.66 8.54 -21.30
CA PRO A 79 -11.90 8.91 -20.61
C PRO A 79 -12.85 7.73 -20.37
N VAL A 80 -12.92 6.81 -21.32
CA VAL A 80 -13.75 5.61 -21.21
C VAL A 80 -13.17 4.67 -20.14
N GLY A 81 -11.83 4.52 -20.10
CA GLY A 81 -11.15 3.77 -19.05
C GLY A 81 -11.42 4.32 -17.64
N VAL A 82 -11.38 5.64 -17.47
CA VAL A 82 -11.70 6.31 -16.20
C VAL A 82 -13.14 6.06 -15.77
N LEU A 83 -14.11 6.19 -16.70
CA LEU A 83 -15.53 5.93 -16.40
C LEU A 83 -15.76 4.46 -16.03
N LEU A 84 -15.09 3.53 -16.71
CA LEU A 84 -15.20 2.10 -16.43
C LEU A 84 -14.64 1.78 -15.03
N THR A 85 -13.50 2.35 -14.67
CA THR A 85 -12.89 2.18 -13.33
C THR A 85 -13.75 2.78 -12.23
N ALA A 86 -14.35 3.96 -12.46
CA ALA A 86 -15.30 4.56 -11.51
C ALA A 86 -16.53 3.65 -11.31
N PHE A 87 -17.03 3.04 -12.38
CA PHE A 87 -18.14 2.08 -12.30
C PHE A 87 -17.76 0.80 -11.56
N ASP A 88 -16.56 0.27 -11.79
CA ASP A 88 -16.04 -0.91 -11.08
C ASP A 88 -15.99 -0.68 -9.56
N THR A 89 -15.57 0.51 -9.13
CA THR A 89 -15.61 0.90 -7.71
C THR A 89 -17.03 0.82 -7.13
N LEU A 90 -18.05 1.26 -7.88
CA LEU A 90 -19.45 1.13 -7.46
C LEU A 90 -19.91 -0.32 -7.38
N VAL A 91 -19.46 -1.16 -8.30
CA VAL A 91 -19.73 -2.62 -8.28
C VAL A 91 -19.12 -3.27 -7.04
N LEU A 92 -17.86 -2.93 -6.71
CA LEU A 92 -17.18 -3.43 -5.52
C LEU A 92 -17.88 -2.99 -4.23
N LEU A 93 -18.34 -1.74 -4.15
CA LEU A 93 -19.17 -1.26 -3.05
C LEU A 93 -20.49 -2.02 -2.93
N GLY A 94 -21.12 -2.34 -4.07
CA GLY A 94 -22.31 -3.19 -4.12
C GLY A 94 -22.04 -4.61 -3.64
N LEU A 95 -20.87 -5.15 -3.96
CA LEU A 95 -20.45 -6.51 -3.59
C LEU A 95 -20.27 -6.68 -2.06
N GLN A 96 -19.95 -5.59 -1.35
CA GLN A 96 -19.85 -5.60 0.12
C GLN A 96 -21.16 -6.05 0.80
N ARG A 97 -22.32 -5.80 0.16
CA ARG A 97 -23.63 -6.24 0.65
C ARG A 97 -23.80 -7.77 0.71
N PHE A 98 -23.02 -8.51 -0.10
CA PHE A 98 -23.07 -9.96 -0.14
C PHE A 98 -22.18 -10.66 0.90
N GLY A 99 -21.50 -9.88 1.75
CA GLY A 99 -20.71 -10.34 2.88
C GLY A 99 -19.21 -10.18 2.69
N ILE A 100 -18.57 -9.66 3.72
CA ILE A 100 -17.14 -9.31 3.75
C ILE A 100 -16.24 -10.50 3.42
N ARG A 101 -16.59 -11.72 3.84
CA ARG A 101 -15.78 -12.92 3.56
C ARG A 101 -15.64 -13.26 2.07
N ARG A 102 -16.69 -13.02 1.27
CA ARG A 102 -16.64 -13.28 -0.17
C ARG A 102 -15.76 -12.25 -0.88
N LEU A 103 -15.87 -11.00 -0.45
CA LEU A 103 -15.02 -9.91 -0.96
C LEU A 103 -13.55 -10.19 -0.61
N GLU A 104 -13.26 -10.56 0.62
CA GLU A 104 -11.92 -10.91 1.08
C GLU A 104 -11.33 -12.08 0.28
N ALA A 105 -12.10 -13.14 0.07
CA ALA A 105 -11.68 -14.29 -0.75
C ALA A 105 -11.40 -13.88 -2.21
N LEU A 106 -12.24 -13.02 -2.80
CA LEU A 106 -12.03 -12.49 -4.15
C LEU A 106 -10.73 -11.69 -4.22
N VAL A 107 -10.51 -10.75 -3.29
CA VAL A 107 -9.30 -9.93 -3.24
C VAL A 107 -8.05 -10.79 -3.09
N ILE A 108 -8.06 -11.76 -2.16
CA ILE A 108 -6.94 -12.69 -1.96
C ILE A 108 -6.65 -13.49 -3.23
N SER A 109 -7.69 -13.98 -3.93
CA SER A 109 -7.50 -14.74 -5.16
C SER A 109 -6.90 -13.88 -6.29
N LEU A 110 -7.33 -12.62 -6.41
CA LEU A 110 -6.77 -11.69 -7.40
C LEU A 110 -5.32 -11.33 -7.07
N VAL A 111 -5.01 -11.04 -5.83
CA VAL A 111 -3.62 -10.77 -5.39
C VAL A 111 -2.72 -11.99 -5.63
N ALA A 112 -3.21 -13.19 -5.32
CA ALA A 112 -2.48 -14.43 -5.58
C ALA A 112 -2.25 -14.66 -7.09
N LEU A 113 -3.24 -14.38 -7.92
CA LEU A 113 -3.14 -14.47 -9.38
C LEU A 113 -2.08 -13.50 -9.92
N VAL A 114 -2.13 -12.22 -9.51
CA VAL A 114 -1.14 -11.20 -9.90
C VAL A 114 0.26 -11.62 -9.45
N GLY A 115 0.40 -12.06 -8.19
CA GLY A 115 1.68 -12.56 -7.67
C GLY A 115 2.22 -13.76 -8.46
N ALA A 116 1.33 -14.69 -8.86
CA ALA A 116 1.72 -15.83 -9.68
C ALA A 116 2.17 -15.39 -11.09
N CYS A 117 1.48 -14.44 -11.73
CA CYS A 117 1.89 -13.89 -13.03
C CYS A 117 3.30 -13.27 -12.95
N PHE A 118 3.56 -12.42 -11.97
CA PHE A 118 4.89 -11.83 -11.79
C PHE A 118 5.96 -12.87 -11.44
N ALA A 119 5.63 -13.90 -10.68
CA ALA A 119 6.56 -14.99 -10.41
C ALA A 119 6.94 -15.75 -11.69
N VAL A 120 5.97 -16.05 -12.58
CA VAL A 120 6.22 -16.68 -13.88
C VAL A 120 7.08 -15.78 -14.76
N GLU A 121 6.78 -14.49 -14.86
CA GLU A 121 7.55 -13.53 -15.65
C GLU A 121 9.00 -13.42 -15.14
N MET A 122 9.21 -13.38 -13.82
CA MET A 122 10.56 -13.39 -13.23
C MET A 122 11.34 -14.67 -13.53
N LEU A 123 10.67 -15.83 -13.53
CA LEU A 123 11.28 -17.09 -13.90
C LEU A 123 11.69 -17.15 -15.40
N LEU A 124 10.88 -16.53 -16.26
CA LEU A 124 11.16 -16.46 -17.71
C LEU A 124 12.28 -15.46 -18.03
N LEU A 125 12.25 -14.29 -17.39
CA LEU A 125 13.26 -13.23 -17.59
C LEU A 125 14.65 -13.64 -17.08
N ARG A 126 14.71 -14.46 -16.02
CA ARG A 126 15.96 -14.90 -15.36
C ARG A 126 16.93 -13.73 -15.12
N PRO A 127 16.52 -12.69 -14.43
CA PRO A 127 17.36 -11.52 -14.24
C PRO A 127 18.64 -11.90 -13.51
N ASP A 128 19.74 -11.21 -13.83
CA ASP A 128 20.99 -11.38 -13.11
C ASP A 128 20.86 -10.94 -11.65
N VAL A 129 20.99 -11.89 -10.74
CA VAL A 129 20.82 -11.68 -9.30
C VAL A 129 21.81 -10.62 -8.79
N ALA A 130 23.02 -10.57 -9.33
CA ALA A 130 24.01 -9.58 -8.90
C ALA A 130 23.57 -8.16 -9.26
N SER A 131 22.98 -7.97 -10.43
CA SER A 131 22.43 -6.70 -10.88
C SER A 131 21.21 -6.26 -10.03
N VAL A 132 20.34 -7.20 -9.67
CA VAL A 132 19.20 -6.95 -8.79
C VAL A 132 19.67 -6.53 -7.39
N LEU A 133 20.60 -7.27 -6.80
CA LEU A 133 21.18 -6.95 -5.49
C LEU A 133 21.94 -5.62 -5.51
N GLY A 134 22.68 -5.34 -6.59
CA GLY A 134 23.34 -4.06 -6.82
C GLY A 134 22.33 -2.88 -6.90
N GLY A 135 21.10 -3.15 -7.31
CA GLY A 135 20.00 -2.18 -7.34
C GLY A 135 19.44 -1.80 -5.98
N LEU A 136 19.67 -2.61 -4.95
CA LEU A 136 19.30 -2.32 -3.55
C LEU A 136 20.27 -1.36 -2.86
N VAL A 137 21.45 -1.14 -3.44
CA VAL A 137 22.41 -0.18 -2.88
C VAL A 137 21.97 1.23 -3.17
N PRO A 138 21.82 2.09 -2.15
CA PRO A 138 21.41 3.48 -2.33
C PRO A 138 22.42 4.25 -3.19
N ARG A 139 21.96 4.83 -4.29
CA ARG A 139 22.78 5.69 -5.17
C ARG A 139 22.25 7.11 -5.11
N MET A 140 22.93 7.97 -4.36
CA MET A 140 22.53 9.38 -4.21
C MET A 140 22.57 10.15 -5.53
N ASP A 141 23.40 9.75 -6.49
CA ASP A 141 23.43 10.35 -7.82
C ASP A 141 22.10 10.21 -8.58
N SER A 142 21.35 9.15 -8.30
CA SER A 142 20.00 8.96 -8.85
C SER A 142 19.03 10.05 -8.39
N LEU A 143 19.21 10.60 -7.19
CA LEU A 143 18.33 11.64 -6.65
C LEU A 143 18.69 13.07 -7.13
N ARG A 144 19.84 13.25 -7.77
CA ARG A 144 20.23 14.54 -8.38
C ARG A 144 19.50 14.80 -9.69
N ASN A 145 19.00 13.76 -10.33
CA ASN A 145 18.19 13.89 -11.54
C ASN A 145 16.71 14.13 -11.14
N SER A 146 16.16 15.26 -11.59
CA SER A 146 14.78 15.66 -11.25
C SER A 146 13.74 14.61 -11.64
N SER A 147 13.90 13.93 -12.77
CA SER A 147 12.99 12.86 -13.22
C SER A 147 13.04 11.64 -12.29
N GLN A 148 14.24 11.25 -11.85
CA GLN A 148 14.39 10.11 -10.93
C GLN A 148 13.93 10.47 -9.51
N LEU A 149 14.12 11.72 -9.08
CA LEU A 149 13.57 12.20 -7.81
C LEU A 149 12.06 12.19 -7.83
N TYR A 150 11.43 12.61 -8.92
CA TYR A 150 9.99 12.56 -9.08
C TYR A 150 9.44 11.13 -9.03
N LEU A 151 10.09 10.18 -9.74
CA LEU A 151 9.74 8.77 -9.68
C LEU A 151 9.93 8.18 -8.29
N ALA A 152 11.01 8.52 -7.59
CA ALA A 152 11.26 8.07 -6.23
C ALA A 152 10.19 8.57 -5.26
N ALA A 153 9.77 9.84 -5.38
CA ALA A 153 8.68 10.40 -4.60
C ALA A 153 7.34 9.70 -4.90
N GLY A 154 7.07 9.39 -6.18
CA GLY A 154 5.90 8.62 -6.59
C GLY A 154 5.88 7.20 -5.99
N ILE A 155 7.00 6.48 -6.04
CA ILE A 155 7.16 5.15 -5.44
C ILE A 155 6.90 5.21 -3.92
N LEU A 156 7.49 6.20 -3.25
CA LEU A 156 7.30 6.38 -1.80
C LEU A 156 5.83 6.63 -1.46
N GLY A 157 5.18 7.57 -2.18
CA GLY A 157 3.78 7.92 -1.96
C GLY A 157 2.82 6.77 -2.24
N ALA A 158 3.05 6.00 -3.31
CA ALA A 158 2.26 4.83 -3.66
C ALA A 158 2.42 3.67 -2.67
N THR A 159 3.59 3.55 -2.00
CA THR A 159 3.84 2.47 -1.04
C THR A 159 3.36 2.83 0.38
N VAL A 160 3.59 4.09 0.81
CA VAL A 160 3.20 4.57 2.14
C VAL A 160 1.88 5.35 2.02
N MET A 161 0.78 4.63 1.82
CA MET A 161 -0.54 5.23 1.65
C MET A 161 -1.09 5.74 2.99
N PRO A 162 -1.44 7.03 3.13
CA PRO A 162 -1.97 7.57 4.38
C PRO A 162 -3.26 6.88 4.83
N HIS A 163 -4.18 6.59 3.91
CA HIS A 163 -5.44 5.92 4.22
C HIS A 163 -5.23 4.53 4.81
N ASN A 164 -4.21 3.79 4.37
CA ASN A 164 -3.87 2.48 4.95
C ASN A 164 -3.45 2.59 6.41
N LEU A 165 -2.77 3.66 6.82
CA LEU A 165 -2.39 3.88 8.22
C LEU A 165 -3.63 4.12 9.09
N TYR A 166 -4.56 4.95 8.62
CA TYR A 166 -5.83 5.21 9.31
C TYR A 166 -6.68 3.94 9.38
N LEU A 167 -6.85 3.26 8.24
CA LEU A 167 -7.64 2.03 8.15
C LEU A 167 -7.05 0.92 9.02
N HIS A 168 -5.74 0.71 8.98
CA HIS A 168 -5.09 -0.34 9.76
C HIS A 168 -5.26 -0.13 11.27
N SER A 169 -5.14 1.12 11.75
CA SER A 169 -5.36 1.45 13.15
C SER A 169 -6.82 1.25 13.59
N SER A 170 -7.80 1.48 12.71
CA SER A 170 -9.22 1.26 13.01
C SER A 170 -9.62 -0.22 12.94
N LEU A 171 -9.11 -0.96 11.95
CA LEU A 171 -9.39 -2.40 11.80
C LEU A 171 -8.90 -3.21 13.00
N VAL A 172 -7.77 -2.83 13.59
CA VAL A 172 -7.27 -3.48 14.81
C VAL A 172 -8.28 -3.36 15.96
N GLN A 173 -9.05 -2.28 16.04
CA GLN A 173 -10.07 -2.09 17.07
C GLN A 173 -11.33 -2.94 16.86
N THR A 174 -11.64 -3.33 15.61
CA THR A 174 -12.81 -4.20 15.33
C THR A 174 -12.59 -5.63 15.81
N ARG A 175 -11.35 -6.05 16.00
CA ARG A 175 -11.01 -7.35 16.55
C ARG A 175 -11.25 -7.32 18.06
N ARG A 176 -12.17 -8.14 18.57
CA ARG A 176 -12.44 -8.29 20.02
C ARG A 176 -11.24 -8.97 20.67
N TRP A 177 -10.35 -8.19 21.24
CA TRP A 177 -9.28 -8.70 22.08
C TRP A 177 -9.80 -8.87 23.50
N SER A 178 -9.61 -10.06 24.09
CA SER A 178 -9.93 -10.25 25.50
C SER A 178 -9.02 -9.36 26.39
N THR A 179 -9.61 -8.82 27.44
CA THR A 179 -8.97 -7.87 28.36
C THR A 179 -7.94 -8.59 29.25
N GLY A 180 -6.65 -8.45 28.91
CA GLY A 180 -5.54 -8.94 29.72
C GLY A 180 -4.19 -8.55 29.12
N PRO A 181 -3.14 -8.28 29.94
CA PRO A 181 -1.82 -7.85 29.44
C PRO A 181 -1.16 -8.89 28.53
N GLU A 182 -1.30 -10.18 28.82
CA GLU A 182 -0.75 -11.26 28.01
C GLU A 182 -1.45 -11.38 26.65
N MET A 183 -2.77 -11.19 26.62
CA MET A 183 -3.54 -11.24 25.38
C MET A 183 -3.26 -10.04 24.50
N ARG A 184 -3.00 -8.86 25.08
CA ARG A 184 -2.54 -7.68 24.33
C ARG A 184 -1.19 -7.93 23.66
N GLN A 185 -0.24 -8.54 24.36
CA GLN A 185 1.07 -8.87 23.76
C GLN A 185 0.93 -9.90 22.61
N ARG A 186 0.09 -10.91 22.78
CA ARG A 186 -0.20 -11.87 21.69
C ARG A 186 -0.83 -11.16 20.50
N ALA A 187 -1.84 -10.32 20.74
CA ALA A 187 -2.49 -9.52 19.71
C ALA A 187 -1.49 -8.67 18.92
N LEU A 188 -0.58 -7.98 19.61
CA LEU A 188 0.49 -7.17 18.99
C LEU A 188 1.43 -8.03 18.14
N ARG A 189 1.83 -9.21 18.63
CA ARG A 189 2.71 -10.11 17.87
C ARG A 189 2.04 -10.62 16.61
N PHE A 190 0.78 -11.07 16.68
CA PHE A 190 0.04 -11.55 15.51
C PHE A 190 -0.22 -10.44 14.50
N ALA A 191 -0.64 -9.26 14.95
CA ALA A 191 -0.89 -8.15 14.06
C ALA A 191 0.39 -7.63 13.39
N ASN A 192 1.51 -7.56 14.11
CA ASN A 192 2.81 -7.21 13.52
C ASN A 192 3.29 -8.28 12.53
N LEU A 193 3.13 -9.56 12.85
CA LEU A 193 3.52 -10.66 11.95
C LEU A 193 2.71 -10.62 10.67
N ASP A 194 1.40 -10.45 10.76
CA ASP A 194 0.48 -10.28 9.64
C ASP A 194 0.92 -9.10 8.74
N THR A 195 1.17 -7.95 9.34
CA THR A 195 1.66 -6.75 8.64
C THR A 195 3.00 -7.00 7.93
N VAL A 196 3.96 -7.62 8.61
CA VAL A 196 5.29 -7.90 8.04
C VAL A 196 5.17 -8.88 6.87
N ILE A 197 4.39 -9.95 7.01
CA ILE A 197 4.20 -10.93 5.92
C ILE A 197 3.52 -10.27 4.73
N ALA A 198 2.42 -9.57 4.93
CA ALA A 198 1.67 -8.93 3.86
C ALA A 198 2.53 -7.90 3.09
N LEU A 199 3.24 -7.03 3.82
CA LEU A 199 4.09 -6.01 3.20
C LEU A 199 5.37 -6.58 2.59
N SER A 200 5.89 -7.71 3.09
CA SER A 200 6.99 -8.43 2.44
C SER A 200 6.57 -9.04 1.11
N LEU A 201 5.38 -9.62 1.03
CA LEU A 201 4.82 -10.10 -0.23
C LEU A 201 4.57 -8.95 -1.21
N ALA A 202 4.01 -7.84 -0.75
CA ALA A 202 3.83 -6.63 -1.56
C ALA A 202 5.18 -6.08 -2.06
N PHE A 203 6.22 -6.08 -1.22
CA PHE A 203 7.57 -5.71 -1.63
C PHE A 203 8.11 -6.60 -2.76
N LEU A 204 7.92 -7.91 -2.67
CA LEU A 204 8.37 -8.84 -3.73
C LEU A 204 7.68 -8.54 -5.05
N VAL A 205 6.36 -8.30 -5.05
CA VAL A 205 5.61 -7.93 -6.25
C VAL A 205 6.10 -6.59 -6.81
N ASN A 206 6.21 -5.56 -5.99
CA ASN A 206 6.69 -4.24 -6.42
C ASN A 206 8.12 -4.27 -6.95
N ALA A 207 9.00 -5.06 -6.33
CA ALA A 207 10.36 -5.27 -6.80
C ALA A 207 10.37 -5.98 -8.17
N SER A 208 9.52 -7.01 -8.35
CA SER A 208 9.37 -7.72 -9.61
C SER A 208 8.92 -6.79 -10.74
N ILE A 209 7.92 -5.93 -10.49
CA ILE A 209 7.46 -4.93 -11.46
C ILE A 209 8.60 -4.02 -11.91
N LEU A 210 9.40 -3.53 -10.95
CA LEU A 210 10.51 -2.63 -11.28
C LEU A 210 11.65 -3.32 -12.02
N VAL A 211 11.93 -4.59 -11.69
CA VAL A 211 12.95 -5.41 -12.38
C VAL A 211 12.51 -5.72 -13.80
N LEU A 212 11.24 -6.11 -14.01
CA LEU A 212 10.67 -6.38 -15.32
C LEU A 212 10.62 -5.12 -16.20
N ALA A 213 10.32 -3.96 -15.63
CA ALA A 213 10.30 -2.70 -16.36
C ALA A 213 11.72 -2.20 -16.74
N ALA A 214 12.76 -2.74 -16.14
CA ALA A 214 14.15 -2.36 -16.39
C ALA A 214 14.90 -3.32 -17.34
N GLY A 215 14.35 -4.51 -17.62
CA GLY A 215 14.87 -5.51 -18.55
C GLY A 215 14.27 -5.38 -19.92
#